data_655ea48a6c22947aa98d412ac615e5f7
#
_entry.id   655ea48a6c22947aa98d412ac615e5f7
#
_cell.length_a   1.000
_cell.length_b   1.000
_cell.length_c   1.000
_cell.angle_alpha   90.00
_cell.angle_beta   90.00
_cell.angle_gamma   90.00
#
_symmetry.space_group_name_H-M   'P 1'
#
loop_
_entity.id
_entity.type
_entity.pdbx_description
1 polymer ?
#
loop_
_entity_poly.entity_id
_entity_poly.type
_entity_poly.pdbx_seq_one_letter_code
_entity_poly.pdbx_strand_id
1 'polypeptide(L)'
;MNAILQVSLQPAPKRVIADGACAPLLDSRGAAIALGFNATEQGMVAPVVPSERTMFAPRAACVATNGSLWVADTGHHRLLGWTALPTEDNEPATVLVGQRSFGDEGRNGRGDPGPATLNVPTGIAACSNGLALADAWNHRVLLWLEPPRCHNQRPDLVLGQGSFGAADPNGGRETPAADTLFWPFGVAWDGTRLWVADTGNRRVLVWVGLPTRSGQRADLVLGQRGFACRDENSGGAPSAASMRWPHGIAFLGPRVFIADAGNNRVMGWPQTPSSDGQACETLLGQPGADTADHNQGDYFPGSATLNMPYALTTVADWLVVADTANSRLVAWRGADIANGAAASRLAGQDNWRAKGENRWRSPSRDSLCWPYGLGISGRHAIIADAGNNRVLLWPWSEEIVA
;
A
#
# COMPACT_ATOMS: atom_id res chain seq x y z
N MET A 1 0.20 44.32 -31.28
CA MET A 1 0.85 43.17 -31.93
C MET A 1 0.48 41.94 -31.06
N ASN A 2 -0.42 41.09 -31.57
CA ASN A 2 -0.79 39.86 -30.88
C ASN A 2 0.24 38.78 -31.21
N ALA A 3 1.02 38.37 -30.25
CA ALA A 3 1.91 37.23 -30.39
C ALA A 3 1.07 35.95 -30.47
N ILE A 4 1.03 35.30 -31.63
CA ILE A 4 0.43 33.96 -31.79
C ILE A 4 1.43 32.96 -31.22
N LEU A 5 1.05 32.32 -30.11
CA LEU A 5 1.82 31.19 -29.52
C LEU A 5 1.66 30.00 -30.47
N GLN A 6 2.69 29.68 -31.23
CA GLN A 6 2.69 28.49 -32.09
C GLN A 6 3.13 27.29 -31.26
N VAL A 7 2.17 26.48 -30.80
CA VAL A 7 2.45 25.20 -30.12
C VAL A 7 2.74 24.16 -31.20
N SER A 8 3.98 23.68 -31.26
CA SER A 8 4.36 22.56 -32.14
C SER A 8 3.87 21.26 -31.50
N LEU A 9 2.93 20.57 -32.14
CA LEU A 9 2.44 19.24 -31.76
C LEU A 9 3.30 18.10 -32.35
N GLN A 10 4.57 18.34 -32.66
CA GLN A 10 5.44 17.25 -33.07
C GLN A 10 5.66 16.31 -31.88
N PRO A 11 5.30 15.02 -32.00
CA PRO A 11 5.59 14.06 -30.93
C PRO A 11 7.11 13.97 -30.76
N ALA A 12 7.57 14.05 -29.52
CA ALA A 12 8.97 13.79 -29.19
C ALA A 12 9.41 12.45 -29.80
N PRO A 13 10.65 12.32 -30.31
CA PRO A 13 11.12 11.08 -30.90
C PRO A 13 10.94 9.96 -29.89
N LYS A 14 10.15 8.92 -30.22
CA LYS A 14 9.92 7.75 -29.41
C LYS A 14 11.27 7.13 -29.07
N ARG A 15 11.66 7.18 -27.82
CA ARG A 15 12.78 6.38 -27.32
C ARG A 15 12.35 4.92 -27.44
N VAL A 16 12.83 4.21 -28.44
CA VAL A 16 12.63 2.76 -28.58
C VAL A 16 13.53 2.13 -27.50
N ILE A 17 12.97 1.92 -26.32
CA ILE A 17 13.59 1.04 -25.33
C ILE A 17 13.27 -0.36 -25.86
N ALA A 18 14.32 -1.13 -26.19
CA ALA A 18 14.16 -2.54 -26.54
C ALA A 18 13.49 -3.24 -25.36
N ASP A 19 12.28 -3.75 -25.57
CA ASP A 19 11.57 -4.55 -24.57
C ASP A 19 12.36 -5.86 -24.41
N GLY A 20 13.14 -5.96 -23.33
CA GLY A 20 13.73 -7.22 -22.91
C GLY A 20 12.62 -8.24 -22.61
N ALA A 21 12.93 -9.53 -22.78
CA ALA A 21 12.00 -10.60 -22.44
C ALA A 21 11.47 -10.41 -21.02
N CYS A 22 10.14 -10.36 -20.88
CA CYS A 22 9.46 -10.18 -19.61
C CYS A 22 9.31 -11.54 -18.91
N ALA A 23 10.09 -11.77 -17.85
CA ALA A 23 9.93 -12.97 -17.04
C ALA A 23 8.77 -12.80 -16.04
N PRO A 24 7.95 -13.84 -15.83
CA PRO A 24 6.78 -13.76 -14.97
C PRO A 24 7.19 -13.63 -13.49
N LEU A 25 6.51 -12.74 -12.77
CA LEU A 25 6.63 -12.60 -11.31
C LEU A 25 5.75 -13.64 -10.58
N LEU A 26 4.57 -13.88 -11.11
CA LEU A 26 3.54 -14.75 -10.55
C LEU A 26 3.24 -15.91 -11.51
N ASP A 27 2.58 -16.95 -11.01
CA ASP A 27 2.17 -18.12 -11.81
C ASP A 27 1.28 -17.67 -12.97
N SER A 28 1.62 -18.09 -14.18
CA SER A 28 0.92 -17.73 -15.43
C SER A 28 -0.53 -18.22 -15.51
N ARG A 29 -0.92 -19.18 -14.67
CA ARG A 29 -2.31 -19.68 -14.56
C ARG A 29 -3.23 -18.69 -13.83
N GLY A 30 -2.67 -17.67 -13.19
CA GLY A 30 -3.41 -16.68 -12.42
C GLY A 30 -3.57 -17.05 -10.94
N ALA A 31 -4.37 -16.27 -10.22
CA ALA A 31 -4.62 -16.47 -8.81
C ALA A 31 -5.29 -17.82 -8.53
N ALA A 32 -4.80 -18.53 -7.54
CA ALA A 32 -5.40 -19.79 -7.08
C ALA A 32 -6.74 -19.55 -6.40
N ILE A 33 -6.86 -18.45 -5.64
CA ILE A 33 -8.06 -18.07 -4.89
C ILE A 33 -8.37 -16.60 -5.12
N ALA A 34 -9.64 -16.28 -5.30
CA ALA A 34 -10.16 -14.93 -5.39
C ALA A 34 -11.30 -14.73 -4.36
N LEU A 35 -11.16 -13.71 -3.52
CA LEU A 35 -12.16 -13.33 -2.52
C LEU A 35 -12.81 -12.02 -2.92
N GLY A 36 -14.13 -11.89 -2.71
CA GLY A 36 -14.88 -10.66 -2.99
C GLY A 36 -15.36 -10.52 -4.43
N PHE A 37 -15.00 -11.42 -5.30
CA PHE A 37 -15.23 -11.31 -6.73
C PHE A 37 -16.52 -12.01 -7.16
N ASN A 38 -17.50 -11.26 -7.63
CA ASN A 38 -18.67 -11.78 -8.32
C ASN A 38 -18.47 -11.62 -9.84
N ALA A 39 -18.00 -12.68 -10.51
CA ALA A 39 -18.02 -12.72 -11.96
C ALA A 39 -19.48 -12.88 -12.44
N THR A 40 -20.00 -11.89 -13.15
CA THR A 40 -21.19 -12.10 -13.96
C THR A 40 -20.75 -12.57 -15.35
N GLU A 41 -21.50 -13.46 -15.99
CA GLU A 41 -21.24 -13.96 -17.35
C GLU A 41 -21.11 -12.83 -18.41
N GLN A 42 -21.47 -11.61 -18.06
CA GLN A 42 -21.48 -10.44 -18.96
C GLN A 42 -20.36 -9.42 -18.66
N GLY A 43 -19.44 -9.72 -17.74
CA GLY A 43 -18.31 -8.83 -17.45
C GLY A 43 -18.67 -7.49 -16.80
N MET A 44 -19.92 -7.28 -16.41
CA MET A 44 -20.34 -6.08 -15.67
C MET A 44 -20.12 -6.30 -14.17
N VAL A 45 -19.46 -5.35 -13.53
CA VAL A 45 -19.32 -5.31 -12.08
C VAL A 45 -20.71 -5.10 -11.49
N ALA A 46 -21.25 -6.11 -10.82
CA ALA A 46 -22.50 -5.97 -10.08
C ALA A 46 -22.32 -4.93 -8.95
N PRO A 47 -23.39 -4.20 -8.56
CA PRO A 47 -23.32 -3.32 -7.40
C PRO A 47 -22.79 -4.09 -6.20
N VAL A 48 -21.81 -3.53 -5.51
CA VAL A 48 -21.22 -4.17 -4.34
C VAL A 48 -22.13 -3.92 -3.16
N VAL A 49 -22.89 -4.96 -2.76
CA VAL A 49 -23.70 -4.94 -1.54
C VAL A 49 -22.87 -5.58 -0.43
N PRO A 50 -22.71 -4.93 0.74
CA PRO A 50 -21.91 -5.49 1.80
C PRO A 50 -22.46 -6.84 2.28
N SER A 51 -21.55 -7.81 2.43
CA SER A 51 -21.82 -9.14 2.98
C SER A 51 -20.50 -9.72 3.54
N GLU A 52 -20.55 -10.90 4.12
CA GLU A 52 -19.35 -11.62 4.56
C GLU A 52 -18.45 -12.09 3.40
N ARG A 53 -18.92 -11.98 2.14
CA ARG A 53 -18.22 -12.45 0.93
C ARG A 53 -17.82 -11.34 -0.01
N THR A 54 -18.35 -10.13 0.14
CA THR A 54 -18.12 -9.02 -0.80
C THR A 54 -17.19 -7.99 -0.21
N MET A 55 -16.53 -7.23 -1.07
CA MET A 55 -15.63 -6.13 -0.71
C MET A 55 -15.88 -4.93 -1.62
N PHE A 56 -15.51 -3.75 -1.13
CA PHE A 56 -15.51 -2.54 -1.95
C PHE A 56 -14.17 -1.82 -1.81
N ALA A 57 -13.41 -1.79 -2.91
CA ALA A 57 -12.10 -1.16 -3.01
C ALA A 57 -11.15 -1.53 -1.83
N PRO A 58 -10.89 -2.82 -1.56
CA PRO A 58 -9.98 -3.23 -0.49
C PRO A 58 -8.58 -2.66 -0.76
N ARG A 59 -7.91 -2.13 0.27
CA ARG A 59 -6.61 -1.47 0.07
C ARG A 59 -5.43 -2.19 0.68
N ALA A 60 -5.65 -3.11 1.59
CA ALA A 60 -4.57 -3.92 2.13
C ALA A 60 -5.09 -5.26 2.65
N ALA A 61 -4.18 -6.23 2.69
CA ALA A 61 -4.40 -7.51 3.32
C ALA A 61 -3.10 -8.02 3.94
N CYS A 62 -3.20 -8.70 5.09
CA CYS A 62 -2.06 -9.36 5.71
C CYS A 62 -2.47 -10.68 6.36
N VAL A 63 -1.51 -11.58 6.54
CA VAL A 63 -1.66 -12.77 7.36
C VAL A 63 -0.98 -12.51 8.71
N ALA A 64 -1.73 -12.67 9.77
CA ALA A 64 -1.20 -12.57 11.12
C ALA A 64 -0.36 -13.80 11.49
N THR A 65 0.43 -13.72 12.55
CA THR A 65 1.32 -14.79 12.99
C THR A 65 0.58 -16.09 13.39
N ASN A 66 -0.70 -15.99 13.76
CA ASN A 66 -1.57 -17.14 14.05
C ASN A 66 -2.19 -17.78 12.78
N GLY A 67 -1.84 -17.32 11.58
CA GLY A 67 -2.33 -17.82 10.29
C GLY A 67 -3.66 -17.22 9.83
N SER A 68 -4.29 -16.31 10.58
CA SER A 68 -5.51 -15.63 10.17
C SER A 68 -5.25 -14.60 9.08
N LEU A 69 -6.13 -14.53 8.06
CA LEU A 69 -6.11 -13.49 7.03
C LEU A 69 -6.96 -12.30 7.47
N TRP A 70 -6.45 -11.09 7.23
CA TRP A 70 -7.14 -9.84 7.50
C TRP A 70 -7.11 -8.92 6.28
N VAL A 71 -8.27 -8.31 5.96
CA VAL A 71 -8.44 -7.43 4.81
C VAL A 71 -9.07 -6.11 5.24
N ALA A 72 -8.41 -5.01 4.91
CA ALA A 72 -8.98 -3.67 5.02
C ALA A 72 -9.96 -3.45 3.84
N ASP A 73 -11.24 -3.69 4.08
CA ASP A 73 -12.34 -3.45 3.14
C ASP A 73 -12.75 -1.97 3.22
N THR A 74 -11.96 -1.16 2.53
CA THR A 74 -11.88 0.29 2.68
C THR A 74 -13.19 0.99 2.36
N GLY A 75 -13.84 0.61 1.25
CA GLY A 75 -15.07 1.26 0.78
C GLY A 75 -16.27 0.97 1.67
N HIS A 76 -16.32 -0.19 2.33
CA HIS A 76 -17.34 -0.52 3.33
C HIS A 76 -16.95 -0.09 4.75
N HIS A 77 -15.82 0.59 4.93
CA HIS A 77 -15.34 1.10 6.23
C HIS A 77 -15.22 0.02 7.30
N ARG A 78 -14.62 -1.13 6.97
CA ARG A 78 -14.54 -2.29 7.85
C ARG A 78 -13.26 -3.09 7.66
N LEU A 79 -12.98 -3.96 8.63
CA LEU A 79 -11.94 -4.97 8.57
C LEU A 79 -12.63 -6.34 8.53
N LEU A 80 -12.26 -7.17 7.56
CA LEU A 80 -12.71 -8.55 7.42
C LEU A 80 -11.61 -9.49 7.86
N GLY A 81 -11.96 -10.53 8.65
CA GLY A 81 -11.04 -11.54 9.15
C GLY A 81 -11.50 -12.96 8.81
N TRP A 82 -10.55 -13.82 8.45
CA TRP A 82 -10.67 -15.27 8.33
C TRP A 82 -9.75 -15.90 9.35
N THR A 83 -10.24 -16.88 10.10
CA THR A 83 -9.45 -17.54 11.17
C THR A 83 -8.28 -18.37 10.63
N ALA A 84 -8.29 -18.72 9.36
CA ALA A 84 -7.21 -19.35 8.60
C ALA A 84 -7.14 -18.75 7.20
N LEU A 85 -6.08 -19.06 6.47
CA LEU A 85 -5.99 -18.67 5.06
C LEU A 85 -7.08 -19.39 4.26
N PRO A 86 -7.93 -18.65 3.48
CA PRO A 86 -8.96 -19.25 2.63
C PRO A 86 -8.41 -20.29 1.67
N THR A 87 -9.18 -21.33 1.44
CA THR A 87 -8.85 -22.47 0.55
C THR A 87 -9.74 -22.54 -0.68
N GLU A 88 -10.83 -21.75 -0.69
CA GLU A 88 -11.81 -21.72 -1.78
C GLU A 88 -12.12 -20.26 -2.17
N ASP A 89 -12.60 -20.09 -3.41
CA ASP A 89 -13.08 -18.80 -3.89
C ASP A 89 -14.24 -18.30 -3.05
N ASN A 90 -14.25 -16.99 -2.79
CA ASN A 90 -15.32 -16.33 -2.06
C ASN A 90 -15.66 -16.97 -0.70
N GLU A 91 -14.69 -17.63 -0.06
CA GLU A 91 -14.87 -18.12 1.31
C GLU A 91 -15.32 -16.97 2.23
N PRO A 92 -16.36 -17.14 3.07
CA PRO A 92 -16.90 -16.06 3.87
C PRO A 92 -15.93 -15.63 4.97
N ALA A 93 -15.83 -14.32 5.21
CA ALA A 93 -15.16 -13.81 6.39
C ALA A 93 -15.90 -14.25 7.66
N THR A 94 -15.15 -14.53 8.71
CA THR A 94 -15.69 -15.04 9.99
C THR A 94 -15.65 -14.00 11.09
N VAL A 95 -14.83 -12.95 10.95
CA VAL A 95 -14.69 -11.85 11.91
C VAL A 95 -14.87 -10.52 11.22
N LEU A 96 -15.56 -9.60 11.88
CA LEU A 96 -15.86 -8.26 11.40
C LEU A 96 -15.46 -7.22 12.45
N VAL A 97 -14.77 -6.14 12.02
CA VAL A 97 -14.55 -4.95 12.84
C VAL A 97 -14.96 -3.71 12.03
N GLY A 98 -15.59 -2.75 12.68
CA GLY A 98 -15.93 -1.45 12.09
C GLY A 98 -17.41 -1.24 11.76
N GLN A 99 -18.19 -2.34 11.63
CA GLN A 99 -19.62 -2.30 11.33
C GLN A 99 -20.40 -3.20 12.30
N ARG A 100 -21.71 -2.98 12.43
CA ARG A 100 -22.57 -3.76 13.36
C ARG A 100 -22.82 -5.18 12.84
N SER A 101 -22.94 -5.33 11.52
CA SER A 101 -23.13 -6.61 10.84
C SER A 101 -22.40 -6.61 9.50
N PHE A 102 -22.24 -7.78 8.88
CA PHE A 102 -21.64 -7.89 7.55
C PHE A 102 -22.43 -7.17 6.45
N GLY A 103 -23.73 -6.99 6.62
CA GLY A 103 -24.60 -6.26 5.69
C GLY A 103 -24.62 -4.74 5.90
N ASP A 104 -23.90 -4.22 6.90
CA ASP A 104 -23.83 -2.79 7.16
C ASP A 104 -22.59 -2.15 6.51
N GLU A 105 -22.72 -0.86 6.20
CA GLU A 105 -21.65 0.00 5.72
C GLU A 105 -21.83 1.43 6.23
N GLY A 106 -20.78 2.22 6.12
CA GLY A 106 -20.77 3.64 6.43
C GLY A 106 -19.70 4.01 7.46
N ARG A 107 -19.26 5.24 7.36
CA ARG A 107 -18.21 5.79 8.22
C ARG A 107 -18.55 5.60 9.68
N ASN A 108 -17.63 5.03 10.43
CA ASN A 108 -17.80 4.79 11.87
C ASN A 108 -19.11 4.07 12.24
N GLY A 109 -19.59 3.15 11.36
CA GLY A 109 -20.88 2.47 11.55
C GLY A 109 -22.08 3.44 11.58
N ARG A 110 -21.99 4.56 10.87
CA ARG A 110 -22.96 5.68 10.81
C ARG A 110 -23.09 6.43 12.14
N GLY A 111 -22.04 6.42 12.96
CA GLY A 111 -21.98 7.11 14.24
C GLY A 111 -20.69 7.88 14.44
N ASP A 112 -20.37 8.16 15.69
CA ASP A 112 -19.12 8.81 16.08
C ASP A 112 -17.94 7.83 16.07
N PRO A 113 -16.70 8.34 15.95
CA PRO A 113 -15.51 7.54 16.13
C PRO A 113 -15.50 6.83 17.49
N GLY A 114 -15.06 5.57 17.49
CA GLY A 114 -14.99 4.77 18.70
C GLY A 114 -13.99 3.62 18.54
N PRO A 115 -13.76 2.80 19.57
CA PRO A 115 -12.76 1.74 19.51
C PRO A 115 -13.09 0.63 18.50
N ALA A 116 -14.38 0.41 18.20
CA ALA A 116 -14.83 -0.64 17.29
C ALA A 116 -15.42 -0.07 16.01
N THR A 117 -15.11 1.17 15.65
CA THR A 117 -15.58 1.82 14.40
C THR A 117 -14.40 2.21 13.52
N LEU A 118 -14.61 2.23 12.21
CA LEU A 118 -13.59 2.53 11.22
C LEU A 118 -14.09 3.55 10.18
N ASN A 119 -13.16 4.36 9.67
CA ASN A 119 -13.42 5.31 8.61
C ASN A 119 -12.29 5.26 7.56
N VAL A 120 -12.57 4.63 6.42
CA VAL A 120 -11.60 4.42 5.33
C VAL A 120 -10.32 3.74 5.86
N PRO A 121 -10.41 2.51 6.41
CA PRO A 121 -9.22 1.76 6.79
C PRO A 121 -8.39 1.45 5.54
N THR A 122 -7.05 1.60 5.63
CA THR A 122 -6.15 1.46 4.49
C THR A 122 -5.11 0.37 4.73
N GLY A 123 -3.96 0.69 5.34
CA GLY A 123 -2.88 -0.25 5.58
C GLY A 123 -3.14 -1.15 6.78
N ILE A 124 -2.81 -2.43 6.65
CA ILE A 124 -2.81 -3.39 7.76
C ILE A 124 -1.53 -4.21 7.73
N ALA A 125 -0.94 -4.47 8.89
CA ALA A 125 0.24 -5.30 9.03
C ALA A 125 0.15 -6.19 10.26
N ALA A 126 0.70 -7.41 10.16
CA ALA A 126 1.04 -8.21 11.32
C ALA A 126 2.15 -7.50 12.11
N CYS A 127 1.99 -7.40 13.42
CA CYS A 127 2.84 -6.61 14.29
C CYS A 127 3.10 -7.39 15.58
N SER A 128 4.30 -7.97 15.73
CA SER A 128 4.57 -8.96 16.77
C SER A 128 3.54 -10.11 16.71
N ASN A 129 2.77 -10.34 17.74
CA ASN A 129 1.70 -11.33 17.78
C ASN A 129 0.32 -10.79 17.36
N GLY A 130 0.22 -9.50 17.07
CA GLY A 130 -1.02 -8.79 16.83
C GLY A 130 -1.12 -8.15 15.45
N LEU A 131 -1.92 -7.07 15.38
CA LEU A 131 -2.20 -6.31 14.17
C LEU A 131 -2.05 -4.81 14.40
N ALA A 132 -1.55 -4.10 13.39
CA ALA A 132 -1.63 -2.66 13.27
C ALA A 132 -2.50 -2.30 12.06
N LEU A 133 -3.46 -1.38 12.23
CA LEU A 133 -4.38 -0.92 11.19
C LEU A 133 -4.36 0.61 11.07
N ALA A 134 -4.11 1.14 9.88
CA ALA A 134 -4.30 2.55 9.58
C ALA A 134 -5.80 2.83 9.34
N ASP A 135 -6.43 3.52 10.28
CA ASP A 135 -7.80 4.02 10.19
C ASP A 135 -7.75 5.47 9.68
N ALA A 136 -7.54 5.60 8.35
CA ALA A 136 -6.98 6.78 7.71
C ALA A 136 -7.79 8.06 7.94
N TRP A 137 -9.10 8.01 7.82
CA TRP A 137 -9.95 9.20 7.94
C TRP A 137 -10.41 9.49 9.39
N ASN A 138 -10.04 8.63 10.34
CA ASN A 138 -10.02 8.94 11.75
C ASN A 138 -8.63 9.39 12.22
N HIS A 139 -7.68 9.54 11.28
CA HIS A 139 -6.34 10.07 11.52
C HIS A 139 -5.59 9.34 12.64
N ARG A 140 -5.69 8.00 12.65
CA ARG A 140 -5.14 7.17 13.72
C ARG A 140 -4.64 5.81 13.21
N VAL A 141 -3.81 5.17 14.01
CA VAL A 141 -3.48 3.75 13.88
C VAL A 141 -4.01 3.01 15.09
N LEU A 142 -4.69 1.91 14.85
CA LEU A 142 -5.24 1.02 15.86
C LEU A 142 -4.33 -0.20 16.00
N LEU A 143 -4.04 -0.60 17.24
CA LEU A 143 -3.19 -1.75 17.54
C LEU A 143 -3.97 -2.77 18.36
N TRP A 144 -3.97 -4.02 17.90
CA TRP A 144 -4.38 -5.19 18.67
C TRP A 144 -3.12 -5.98 19.02
N LEU A 145 -2.89 -6.31 20.27
CA LEU A 145 -1.76 -7.13 20.74
C LEU A 145 -1.92 -8.60 20.34
N GLU A 146 -3.15 -9.03 20.09
CA GLU A 146 -3.52 -10.29 19.45
C GLU A 146 -4.61 -10.00 18.40
N PRO A 147 -4.65 -10.72 17.26
CA PRO A 147 -5.68 -10.52 16.25
C PRO A 147 -7.09 -10.70 16.84
N PRO A 148 -8.09 -9.89 16.42
CA PRO A 148 -9.46 -10.01 16.90
C PRO A 148 -10.01 -11.44 16.76
N ARG A 149 -10.64 -11.95 17.83
CA ARG A 149 -11.24 -13.30 17.86
C ARG A 149 -12.76 -13.27 17.76
N CYS A 150 -13.37 -12.10 17.89
CA CYS A 150 -14.82 -11.89 17.80
C CYS A 150 -15.14 -10.58 17.08
N HIS A 151 -16.39 -10.44 16.63
CA HIS A 151 -16.86 -9.22 16.01
C HIS A 151 -16.63 -8.00 16.91
N ASN A 152 -16.13 -6.92 16.30
CA ASN A 152 -15.90 -5.63 16.92
C ASN A 152 -15.04 -5.69 18.22
N GLN A 153 -14.14 -6.68 18.30
CA GLN A 153 -13.16 -6.69 19.38
C GLN A 153 -12.36 -5.40 19.37
N ARG A 154 -12.34 -4.72 20.50
CA ARG A 154 -11.69 -3.43 20.65
C ARG A 154 -10.17 -3.57 20.48
N PRO A 155 -9.48 -2.62 19.84
CA PRO A 155 -8.03 -2.53 19.86
C PRO A 155 -7.54 -2.18 21.28
N ASP A 156 -6.30 -2.57 21.55
CA ASP A 156 -5.65 -2.29 22.84
C ASP A 156 -5.15 -0.85 22.92
N LEU A 157 -4.62 -0.32 21.79
CA LEU A 157 -3.98 0.99 21.74
C LEU A 157 -4.41 1.78 20.50
N VAL A 158 -4.33 3.12 20.63
CA VAL A 158 -4.51 4.06 19.52
C VAL A 158 -3.29 5.00 19.43
N LEU A 159 -2.77 5.20 18.22
CA LEU A 159 -1.71 6.17 17.94
C LEU A 159 -2.27 7.29 17.05
N GLY A 160 -1.69 8.48 17.16
CA GLY A 160 -2.09 9.67 16.39
C GLY A 160 -3.23 10.47 17.01
N GLN A 161 -3.95 9.87 17.97
CA GLN A 161 -5.05 10.48 18.71
C GLN A 161 -4.88 10.28 20.21
N GLY A 162 -5.46 11.19 21.01
CA GLY A 162 -5.44 11.10 22.47
C GLY A 162 -6.41 10.07 23.06
N SER A 163 -7.41 9.63 22.27
CA SER A 163 -8.41 8.64 22.68
C SER A 163 -9.03 7.97 21.45
N PHE A 164 -9.74 6.84 21.66
CA PHE A 164 -10.47 6.16 20.59
C PHE A 164 -11.65 6.95 20.01
N GLY A 165 -12.17 7.94 20.73
CA GLY A 165 -13.26 8.81 20.25
C GLY A 165 -12.78 10.05 19.51
N ALA A 166 -11.47 10.34 19.47
CA ALA A 166 -10.91 11.47 18.75
C ALA A 166 -10.57 11.08 17.30
N ALA A 167 -10.77 12.02 16.36
CA ALA A 167 -10.53 11.81 14.94
C ALA A 167 -10.11 13.10 14.20
N ASP A 168 -9.64 14.11 14.90
CA ASP A 168 -9.21 15.35 14.27
C ASP A 168 -7.82 15.19 13.61
N PRO A 169 -7.60 15.75 12.42
CA PRO A 169 -6.27 15.80 11.81
C PRO A 169 -5.24 16.35 12.79
N ASN A 170 -4.13 15.67 12.98
CA ASN A 170 -3.08 16.08 13.92
C ASN A 170 -3.59 16.29 15.37
N GLY A 171 -4.65 15.56 15.78
CA GLY A 171 -5.26 15.75 17.10
C GLY A 171 -5.81 17.14 17.34
N GLY A 172 -6.29 17.81 16.28
CA GLY A 172 -6.80 19.18 16.30
C GLY A 172 -5.72 20.28 16.34
N ARG A 173 -4.44 19.91 16.22
CA ARG A 173 -3.32 20.87 16.22
C ARG A 173 -3.08 21.40 14.81
N GLU A 174 -2.75 22.67 14.69
CA GLU A 174 -2.33 23.29 13.42
C GLU A 174 -1.00 22.69 12.92
N THR A 175 -0.08 22.46 13.83
CA THR A 175 1.25 21.92 13.56
C THR A 175 1.30 20.43 13.97
N PRO A 176 1.77 19.55 13.11
CA PRO A 176 1.96 18.14 13.47
C PRO A 176 3.03 17.96 14.55
N ALA A 177 2.99 16.83 15.24
CA ALA A 177 3.95 16.46 16.28
C ALA A 177 4.27 14.97 16.19
N ALA A 178 5.20 14.48 17.02
CA ALA A 178 5.60 13.07 17.03
C ALA A 178 4.50 12.10 17.49
N ASP A 179 3.45 12.61 18.13
CA ASP A 179 2.29 11.86 18.65
C ASP A 179 1.00 12.09 17.84
N THR A 180 1.08 12.77 16.68
CA THR A 180 -0.08 13.07 15.85
C THR A 180 0.03 12.47 14.46
N LEU A 181 -1.11 12.17 13.84
CA LEU A 181 -1.22 11.66 12.48
C LEU A 181 -2.24 12.47 11.67
N PHE A 182 -2.02 12.51 10.37
CA PHE A 182 -2.96 13.03 9.41
C PHE A 182 -3.04 12.08 8.20
N TRP A 183 -4.20 11.41 8.07
CA TRP A 183 -4.44 10.49 6.98
C TRP A 183 -3.32 9.43 6.82
N PRO A 184 -3.02 8.65 7.87
CA PRO A 184 -2.05 7.56 7.76
C PRO A 184 -2.53 6.53 6.73
N PHE A 185 -1.63 6.07 5.86
CA PHE A 185 -2.00 5.10 4.83
C PHE A 185 -1.38 3.73 5.10
N GLY A 186 -0.07 3.61 5.09
CA GLY A 186 0.65 2.36 5.27
C GLY A 186 1.11 2.14 6.70
N VAL A 187 1.10 0.89 7.13
CA VAL A 187 1.74 0.43 8.37
C VAL A 187 2.61 -0.77 8.07
N ALA A 188 3.75 -0.90 8.76
CA ALA A 188 4.66 -2.03 8.62
C ALA A 188 5.39 -2.32 9.93
N TRP A 189 5.83 -3.56 10.11
CA TRP A 189 6.61 -4.02 11.24
C TRP A 189 7.87 -4.73 10.75
N ASP A 190 9.06 -4.26 11.19
CA ASP A 190 10.34 -4.84 10.78
C ASP A 190 10.88 -5.92 11.74
N GLY A 191 10.07 -6.32 12.72
CA GLY A 191 10.46 -7.22 13.81
C GLY A 191 10.87 -6.49 15.08
N THR A 192 11.23 -5.21 14.98
CA THR A 192 11.73 -4.40 16.09
C THR A 192 11.11 -2.99 16.15
N ARG A 193 10.55 -2.50 15.03
CA ARG A 193 10.01 -1.14 14.91
C ARG A 193 8.67 -1.14 14.20
N LEU A 194 7.77 -0.29 14.66
CA LEU A 194 6.54 0.04 13.96
C LEU A 194 6.78 1.27 13.06
N TRP A 195 6.42 1.14 11.80
CA TRP A 195 6.52 2.17 10.78
C TRP A 195 5.13 2.58 10.32
N VAL A 196 4.88 3.88 10.22
CA VAL A 196 3.59 4.42 9.76
C VAL A 196 3.84 5.49 8.70
N ALA A 197 3.30 5.27 7.50
CA ALA A 197 3.23 6.29 6.47
C ALA A 197 2.14 7.31 6.84
N ASP A 198 2.53 8.42 7.42
CA ASP A 198 1.70 9.56 7.80
C ASP A 198 1.53 10.48 6.58
N THR A 199 0.79 9.95 5.60
CA THR A 199 0.70 10.43 4.22
C THR A 199 0.22 11.87 4.13
N GLY A 200 -0.77 12.26 4.92
CA GLY A 200 -1.29 13.61 4.95
C GLY A 200 -0.27 14.65 5.46
N ASN A 201 0.69 14.23 6.27
CA ASN A 201 1.82 15.05 6.70
C ASN A 201 3.09 14.82 5.86
N ARG A 202 3.03 14.02 4.79
CA ARG A 202 4.14 13.73 3.84
C ARG A 202 5.39 13.21 4.51
N ARG A 203 5.22 12.28 5.47
CA ARG A 203 6.31 11.74 6.28
C ARG A 203 6.07 10.30 6.65
N VAL A 204 7.10 9.62 7.09
CA VAL A 204 7.00 8.31 7.75
C VAL A 204 7.44 8.48 9.18
N LEU A 205 6.65 7.99 10.12
CA LEU A 205 6.96 7.95 11.55
C LEU A 205 7.38 6.54 11.94
N VAL A 206 8.37 6.46 12.85
CA VAL A 206 8.93 5.19 13.33
C VAL A 206 8.93 5.17 14.84
N TRP A 207 8.43 4.08 15.43
CA TRP A 207 8.51 3.78 16.87
C TRP A 207 9.49 2.63 17.07
N VAL A 208 10.47 2.81 17.96
CA VAL A 208 11.39 1.75 18.38
C VAL A 208 10.67 0.86 19.40
N GLY A 209 10.49 -0.41 19.05
CA GLY A 209 9.62 -1.32 19.77
C GLY A 209 8.14 -1.15 19.42
N LEU A 210 7.33 -2.10 19.90
CA LEU A 210 5.89 -1.99 19.83
C LEU A 210 5.42 -0.93 20.84
N PRO A 211 4.59 0.06 20.44
CA PRO A 211 4.02 1.02 21.38
C PRO A 211 3.33 0.34 22.55
N THR A 212 3.51 0.87 23.76
CA THR A 212 2.97 0.30 25.01
C THR A 212 1.85 1.12 25.62
N ARG A 213 1.57 2.31 25.06
CA ARG A 213 0.50 3.22 25.50
C ARG A 213 -0.09 3.98 24.34
N SER A 214 -1.36 4.31 24.43
CA SER A 214 -2.04 5.18 23.48
C SER A 214 -1.38 6.56 23.44
N GLY A 215 -1.34 7.18 22.23
CA GLY A 215 -0.72 8.48 22.00
C GLY A 215 0.80 8.48 22.21
N GLN A 216 1.47 7.33 22.17
CA GLN A 216 2.93 7.27 22.29
C GLN A 216 3.58 8.02 21.12
N ARG A 217 4.58 8.85 21.46
CA ARG A 217 5.35 9.62 20.47
C ARG A 217 6.22 8.69 19.64
N ALA A 218 6.36 9.01 18.35
CA ALA A 218 7.35 8.38 17.47
C ALA A 218 8.78 8.83 17.84
N ASP A 219 9.73 7.97 17.55
CA ASP A 219 11.15 8.17 17.85
C ASP A 219 11.93 8.78 16.69
N LEU A 220 11.42 8.60 15.43
CA LEU A 220 12.08 9.03 14.20
C LEU A 220 11.07 9.50 13.16
N VAL A 221 11.44 10.50 12.35
CA VAL A 221 10.68 10.97 11.19
C VAL A 221 11.54 10.96 9.93
N LEU A 222 10.96 10.48 8.82
CA LEU A 222 11.56 10.50 7.47
C LEU A 222 10.66 11.28 6.50
N GLY A 223 11.25 11.86 5.45
CA GLY A 223 10.53 12.64 4.44
C GLY A 223 10.30 14.09 4.83
N GLN A 224 10.56 14.45 6.09
CA GLN A 224 10.49 15.80 6.64
C GLN A 224 11.72 16.06 7.51
N ARG A 225 12.10 17.34 7.69
CA ARG A 225 13.26 17.76 8.51
C ARG A 225 13.04 17.54 10.01
N GLY A 226 11.79 17.34 10.44
CA GLY A 226 11.43 17.15 11.84
C GLY A 226 9.92 16.97 12.00
N PHE A 227 9.52 16.62 13.22
CA PHE A 227 8.13 16.26 13.54
C PHE A 227 7.09 17.37 13.32
N ALA A 228 7.51 18.63 13.34
CA ALA A 228 6.62 19.79 13.15
C ALA A 228 6.43 20.19 11.68
N CYS A 229 7.12 19.54 10.74
CA CYS A 229 7.08 19.85 9.31
C CYS A 229 6.10 18.93 8.58
N ARG A 230 5.42 19.47 7.54
CA ARG A 230 4.45 18.73 6.73
C ARG A 230 4.34 19.21 5.29
N ASP A 231 5.22 20.09 4.85
CA ASP A 231 5.14 20.64 3.51
C ASP A 231 5.48 19.58 2.45
N GLU A 232 4.80 19.65 1.31
CA GLU A 232 5.07 18.78 0.18
C GLU A 232 6.54 18.92 -0.25
N ASN A 233 7.23 17.79 -0.33
CA ASN A 233 8.67 17.75 -0.61
C ASN A 233 9.48 18.69 0.30
N SER A 234 9.08 18.83 1.58
CA SER A 234 9.72 19.73 2.55
C SER A 234 9.77 21.19 2.10
N GLY A 235 8.80 21.62 1.28
CA GLY A 235 8.65 22.99 0.77
C GLY A 235 9.50 23.32 -0.46
N GLY A 236 10.07 22.32 -1.14
CA GLY A 236 10.91 22.48 -2.31
C GLY A 236 10.62 21.50 -3.44
N ALA A 237 11.58 21.33 -4.32
CA ALA A 237 11.59 20.25 -5.30
C ALA A 237 11.76 18.89 -4.61
N PRO A 238 11.36 17.77 -5.24
CA PRO A 238 11.68 16.45 -4.75
C PRO A 238 13.17 16.29 -4.47
N SER A 239 13.52 15.55 -3.42
CA SER A 239 14.91 15.30 -3.04
C SER A 239 15.05 13.91 -2.41
N ALA A 240 16.27 13.45 -2.18
CA ALA A 240 16.51 12.17 -1.50
C ALA A 240 16.03 12.15 -0.03
N ALA A 241 15.74 13.30 0.58
CA ALA A 241 15.28 13.42 1.97
C ALA A 241 13.83 13.87 2.13
N SER A 242 13.10 14.08 1.03
CA SER A 242 11.73 14.60 1.07
C SER A 242 10.74 13.60 0.48
N MET A 243 9.46 13.71 0.85
CA MET A 243 8.38 12.88 0.34
C MET A 243 7.15 13.73 0.00
N ARG A 244 6.32 13.19 -0.91
CA ARG A 244 5.04 13.80 -1.27
C ARG A 244 3.86 13.01 -0.70
N TRP A 245 3.71 11.74 -1.05
CA TRP A 245 2.68 10.84 -0.54
C TRP A 245 3.27 9.47 -0.23
N PRO A 246 3.95 9.30 0.92
CA PRO A 246 4.44 7.97 1.32
C PRO A 246 3.29 7.03 1.60
N HIS A 247 3.38 5.78 1.12
CA HIS A 247 2.35 4.75 1.26
C HIS A 247 2.92 3.43 1.78
N GLY A 248 3.37 2.53 0.91
CA GLY A 248 3.88 1.23 1.28
C GLY A 248 5.30 1.30 1.88
N ILE A 249 5.60 0.38 2.79
CA ILE A 249 6.90 0.22 3.43
C ILE A 249 7.25 -1.27 3.41
N ALA A 250 8.48 -1.62 3.03
CA ALA A 250 8.96 -3.00 3.00
C ALA A 250 10.43 -3.10 3.42
N PHE A 251 10.83 -4.31 3.82
CA PHE A 251 12.18 -4.58 4.33
C PHE A 251 12.79 -5.77 3.59
N LEU A 252 14.01 -5.60 3.06
CA LEU A 252 14.78 -6.65 2.41
C LEU A 252 16.14 -6.81 3.10
N GLY A 253 16.22 -7.77 4.01
CA GLY A 253 17.33 -7.84 4.96
C GLY A 253 17.42 -6.56 5.79
N PRO A 254 18.58 -5.89 5.86
CA PRO A 254 18.73 -4.64 6.61
C PRO A 254 18.14 -3.42 5.87
N ARG A 255 17.83 -3.54 4.58
CA ARG A 255 17.38 -2.45 3.71
C ARG A 255 15.91 -2.10 3.96
N VAL A 256 15.61 -0.81 3.95
CA VAL A 256 14.27 -0.26 4.06
C VAL A 256 13.87 0.38 2.75
N PHE A 257 12.64 0.13 2.31
CA PHE A 257 12.05 0.74 1.12
C PHE A 257 10.72 1.39 1.43
N ILE A 258 10.51 2.60 0.90
CA ILE A 258 9.29 3.39 1.07
C ILE A 258 8.78 3.81 -0.29
N ALA A 259 7.52 3.51 -0.59
CA ALA A 259 6.82 4.00 -1.78
C ALA A 259 6.44 5.46 -1.56
N ASP A 260 7.07 6.36 -2.28
CA ASP A 260 6.74 7.79 -2.35
C ASP A 260 5.85 8.02 -3.59
N ALA A 261 4.58 7.60 -3.46
CA ALA A 261 3.64 7.49 -4.57
C ALA A 261 3.40 8.82 -5.29
N GLY A 262 3.35 9.92 -4.58
CA GLY A 262 3.15 11.25 -5.16
C GLY A 262 4.32 11.72 -6.02
N ASN A 263 5.52 11.19 -5.81
CA ASN A 263 6.70 11.42 -6.62
C ASN A 263 7.01 10.24 -7.57
N ASN A 264 6.09 9.28 -7.70
CA ASN A 264 6.21 8.15 -8.65
C ASN A 264 7.51 7.35 -8.50
N ARG A 265 7.93 7.08 -7.25
CA ARG A 265 9.21 6.44 -6.95
C ARG A 265 9.17 5.56 -5.71
N VAL A 266 10.17 4.72 -5.57
CA VAL A 266 10.49 4.00 -4.34
C VAL A 266 11.84 4.49 -3.82
N MET A 267 11.88 4.89 -2.55
CA MET A 267 13.07 5.35 -1.84
C MET A 267 13.66 4.20 -1.04
N GLY A 268 14.97 4.00 -1.10
CA GLY A 268 15.68 2.89 -0.44
C GLY A 268 16.84 3.36 0.43
N TRP A 269 16.95 2.79 1.63
CA TRP A 269 18.07 2.95 2.56
C TRP A 269 18.76 1.60 2.73
N PRO A 270 20.10 1.54 2.71
CA PRO A 270 20.86 0.27 2.85
C PRO A 270 20.72 -0.34 4.25
N GLN A 271 20.38 0.49 5.24
CA GLN A 271 20.15 0.12 6.63
C GLN A 271 19.00 0.97 7.20
N THR A 272 18.45 0.53 8.32
CA THR A 272 17.45 1.33 9.04
C THR A 272 18.00 2.74 9.32
N PRO A 273 17.30 3.80 8.88
CA PRO A 273 17.67 5.18 9.18
C PRO A 273 17.77 5.43 10.68
N SER A 274 18.73 6.26 11.08
CA SER A 274 19.06 6.55 12.48
C SER A 274 18.90 8.02 12.88
N SER A 275 18.56 8.90 11.92
CA SER A 275 18.36 10.32 12.17
C SER A 275 17.14 10.86 11.41
N ASP A 276 16.52 11.90 11.97
CA ASP A 276 15.40 12.58 11.35
C ASP A 276 15.78 13.14 9.97
N GLY A 277 14.88 12.95 9.00
CA GLY A 277 15.07 13.43 7.64
C GLY A 277 16.24 12.79 6.89
N GLN A 278 16.77 11.66 7.34
CA GLN A 278 17.88 10.98 6.67
C GLN A 278 17.55 10.71 5.21
N ALA A 279 18.43 11.15 4.31
CA ALA A 279 18.30 10.94 2.87
C ALA A 279 18.37 9.45 2.50
N CYS A 280 17.60 9.03 1.52
CA CYS A 280 17.75 7.72 0.90
C CYS A 280 19.00 7.68 0.00
N GLU A 281 19.48 6.48 -0.25
CA GLU A 281 20.66 6.25 -1.10
C GLU A 281 20.29 5.59 -2.43
N THR A 282 19.07 5.01 -2.52
CA THR A 282 18.58 4.34 -3.71
C THR A 282 17.22 4.89 -4.10
N LEU A 283 17.01 5.07 -5.41
CA LEU A 283 15.74 5.46 -6.01
C LEU A 283 15.39 4.53 -7.16
N LEU A 284 14.16 4.00 -7.14
CA LEU A 284 13.59 3.24 -8.25
C LEU A 284 12.39 4.00 -8.82
N GLY A 285 12.16 3.89 -10.13
CA GLY A 285 11.05 4.55 -10.82
C GLY A 285 11.38 5.93 -11.38
N GLN A 286 12.42 6.59 -10.87
CA GLN A 286 12.87 7.90 -11.31
C GLN A 286 14.37 7.89 -11.64
N PRO A 287 14.83 8.72 -12.61
CA PRO A 287 16.24 8.81 -12.96
C PRO A 287 17.08 9.60 -11.95
N GLY A 288 16.45 10.45 -11.14
CA GLY A 288 17.11 11.31 -10.15
C GLY A 288 16.20 11.65 -8.98
N ALA A 289 16.78 12.21 -7.93
CA ALA A 289 16.06 12.56 -6.71
C ALA A 289 15.14 13.79 -6.88
N ASP A 290 15.43 14.62 -7.85
CA ASP A 290 14.73 15.88 -8.17
C ASP A 290 13.61 15.70 -9.20
N THR A 291 13.38 14.49 -9.69
CA THR A 291 12.33 14.16 -10.68
C THR A 291 11.16 13.43 -10.04
N ALA A 292 9.95 13.63 -10.58
CA ALA A 292 8.72 13.07 -10.05
C ALA A 292 7.66 12.74 -11.13
N ASP A 293 8.00 12.81 -12.39
CA ASP A 293 7.04 12.59 -13.46
C ASP A 293 6.61 11.12 -13.53
N HIS A 294 5.30 10.87 -13.68
CA HIS A 294 4.80 9.53 -13.89
C HIS A 294 5.44 8.90 -15.13
N ASN A 295 5.86 7.65 -15.02
CA ASN A 295 6.58 6.94 -16.08
C ASN A 295 7.77 7.73 -16.66
N GLN A 296 8.42 8.59 -15.84
CA GLN A 296 9.51 9.47 -16.28
C GLN A 296 9.13 10.40 -17.47
N GLY A 297 7.86 10.88 -17.46
CA GLY A 297 7.31 11.76 -18.49
C GLY A 297 6.77 11.06 -19.75
N ASP A 298 6.86 9.72 -19.82
CA ASP A 298 6.26 8.97 -20.93
C ASP A 298 4.80 8.59 -20.61
N TYR A 299 3.96 8.51 -21.63
CA TYR A 299 2.59 8.00 -21.48
C TYR A 299 2.58 6.50 -21.16
N PHE A 300 3.45 5.73 -21.77
CA PHE A 300 3.58 4.31 -21.53
C PHE A 300 4.68 3.99 -20.52
N PRO A 301 4.45 3.01 -19.62
CA PRO A 301 5.48 2.59 -18.68
C PRO A 301 6.65 1.89 -19.38
N GLY A 302 7.76 1.75 -18.65
CA GLY A 302 8.91 0.93 -18.99
C GLY A 302 9.32 0.08 -17.79
N SER A 303 10.36 -0.73 -17.93
CA SER A 303 10.86 -1.56 -16.83
C SER A 303 11.50 -0.77 -15.68
N ALA A 304 11.99 0.46 -15.95
CA ALA A 304 12.62 1.34 -14.97
C ALA A 304 11.70 2.47 -14.48
N THR A 305 10.40 2.44 -14.83
CA THR A 305 9.47 3.54 -14.53
C THR A 305 8.34 3.09 -13.62
N LEU A 306 7.79 4.03 -12.84
CA LEU A 306 6.65 3.81 -11.96
C LEU A 306 5.60 4.93 -12.14
N ASN A 307 4.35 4.60 -11.80
CA ASN A 307 3.25 5.54 -11.74
C ASN A 307 2.38 5.23 -10.50
N MET A 308 2.48 6.09 -9.50
CA MET A 308 1.79 5.98 -8.22
C MET A 308 1.98 4.59 -7.58
N PRO A 309 3.20 4.20 -7.20
CA PRO A 309 3.40 2.95 -6.46
C PRO A 309 2.79 3.07 -5.06
N TYR A 310 1.81 2.21 -4.74
CA TYR A 310 1.13 2.29 -3.44
C TYR A 310 1.57 1.23 -2.45
N ALA A 311 1.93 0.04 -2.89
CA ALA A 311 2.30 -1.05 -1.99
C ALA A 311 3.65 -1.66 -2.35
N LEU A 312 4.33 -2.11 -1.31
CA LEU A 312 5.59 -2.84 -1.38
C LEU A 312 5.47 -4.14 -0.57
N THR A 313 6.15 -5.17 -1.02
CA THR A 313 6.42 -6.36 -0.23
C THR A 313 7.76 -6.96 -0.63
N THR A 314 8.25 -7.92 0.14
CA THR A 314 9.47 -8.66 -0.20
C THR A 314 9.20 -10.14 -0.12
N VAL A 315 9.75 -10.91 -1.04
CA VAL A 315 9.70 -12.37 -1.04
C VAL A 315 11.07 -12.92 -1.43
N ALA A 316 11.62 -13.83 -0.63
CA ALA A 316 13.00 -14.29 -0.77
C ALA A 316 13.96 -13.08 -0.92
N ASP A 317 14.73 -12.99 -2.02
CA ASP A 317 15.63 -11.86 -2.32
C ASP A 317 15.00 -10.86 -3.32
N TRP A 318 13.69 -10.72 -3.34
CA TRP A 318 13.00 -9.82 -4.27
C TRP A 318 12.25 -8.71 -3.55
N LEU A 319 12.39 -7.48 -4.06
CA LEU A 319 11.50 -6.35 -3.75
C LEU A 319 10.40 -6.32 -4.82
N VAL A 320 9.15 -6.39 -4.39
CA VAL A 320 7.96 -6.33 -5.24
C VAL A 320 7.20 -5.04 -5.00
N VAL A 321 6.83 -4.36 -6.06
CA VAL A 321 6.15 -3.07 -6.05
C VAL A 321 4.84 -3.17 -6.82
N ALA A 322 3.75 -2.74 -6.20
CA ALA A 322 2.50 -2.46 -6.89
C ALA A 322 2.59 -1.11 -7.60
N ASP A 323 2.82 -1.15 -8.90
CA ASP A 323 2.81 0.01 -9.80
C ASP A 323 1.36 0.30 -10.21
N THR A 324 0.63 0.87 -9.23
CA THR A 324 -0.83 0.86 -9.13
C THR A 324 -1.52 1.52 -10.32
N ALA A 325 -1.10 2.71 -10.71
CA ALA A 325 -1.72 3.42 -11.83
C ALA A 325 -1.42 2.80 -13.20
N ASN A 326 -0.40 1.93 -13.29
CA ASN A 326 -0.15 1.09 -14.46
C ASN A 326 -0.81 -0.29 -14.36
N SER A 327 -1.56 -0.58 -13.27
CA SER A 327 -2.27 -1.84 -13.01
C SER A 327 -1.37 -3.08 -13.17
N ARG A 328 -0.18 -3.04 -12.54
CA ARG A 328 0.82 -4.11 -12.64
C ARG A 328 1.63 -4.26 -11.34
N LEU A 329 2.28 -5.40 -11.21
CA LEU A 329 3.34 -5.61 -10.23
C LEU A 329 4.67 -5.73 -10.95
N VAL A 330 5.71 -5.12 -10.38
CA VAL A 330 7.09 -5.18 -10.90
C VAL A 330 8.04 -5.58 -9.77
N ALA A 331 9.14 -6.27 -10.10
CA ALA A 331 10.08 -6.69 -9.08
C ALA A 331 11.55 -6.59 -9.50
N TRP A 332 12.37 -6.33 -8.49
CA TRP A 332 13.83 -6.27 -8.56
C TRP A 332 14.42 -7.33 -7.67
N ARG A 333 15.42 -8.06 -8.16
CA ARG A 333 16.24 -8.90 -7.30
C ARG A 333 17.11 -8.01 -6.41
N GLY A 334 17.31 -8.40 -5.16
CA GLY A 334 18.04 -7.62 -4.19
C GLY A 334 19.45 -7.20 -4.62
N ALA A 335 20.17 -8.06 -5.31
CA ALA A 335 21.50 -7.78 -5.85
C ALA A 335 21.51 -6.72 -6.98
N ASP A 336 20.37 -6.56 -7.69
CA ASP A 336 20.24 -5.69 -8.85
C ASP A 336 19.66 -4.31 -8.50
N ILE A 337 19.31 -4.08 -7.24
CA ILE A 337 18.74 -2.81 -6.78
C ILE A 337 19.82 -1.73 -6.75
N ALA A 338 19.70 -0.76 -7.66
CA ALA A 338 20.53 0.43 -7.77
C ALA A 338 19.69 1.63 -8.25
N ASN A 339 20.23 2.83 -8.21
CA ASN A 339 19.55 4.03 -8.71
C ASN A 339 19.10 3.86 -10.16
N GLY A 340 17.81 4.06 -10.41
CA GLY A 340 17.21 3.95 -11.76
C GLY A 340 17.21 2.54 -12.34
N ALA A 341 17.51 1.51 -11.56
CA ALA A 341 17.54 0.13 -12.04
C ALA A 341 16.20 -0.28 -12.66
N ALA A 342 16.27 -1.07 -13.73
CA ALA A 342 15.10 -1.67 -14.35
C ALA A 342 14.63 -2.90 -13.55
N ALA A 343 13.31 -3.06 -13.42
CA ALA A 343 12.70 -4.29 -12.91
C ALA A 343 12.94 -5.44 -13.89
N SER A 344 13.02 -6.65 -13.37
CA SER A 344 13.27 -7.86 -14.17
C SER A 344 12.11 -8.87 -14.17
N ARG A 345 11.06 -8.61 -13.38
CA ARG A 345 9.84 -9.44 -13.29
C ARG A 345 8.59 -8.57 -13.37
N LEU A 346 7.55 -9.12 -14.00
CA LEU A 346 6.28 -8.44 -14.24
C LEU A 346 5.10 -9.39 -13.98
N ALA A 347 3.99 -8.84 -13.46
CA ALA A 347 2.69 -9.49 -13.43
C ALA A 347 1.56 -8.48 -13.66
N GLY A 348 0.38 -8.94 -14.12
CA GLY A 348 -0.81 -8.12 -14.38
C GLY A 348 -0.86 -7.50 -15.76
N GLN A 349 0.26 -7.39 -16.47
CA GLN A 349 0.35 -6.87 -17.83
C GLN A 349 1.14 -7.80 -18.76
N ASP A 350 0.93 -7.70 -20.06
CA ASP A 350 1.52 -8.59 -21.07
C ASP A 350 3.00 -8.27 -21.38
N ASN A 351 3.40 -7.00 -21.20
CA ASN A 351 4.77 -6.51 -21.44
C ASN A 351 5.05 -5.21 -20.69
N TRP A 352 6.30 -4.74 -20.72
CA TRP A 352 6.74 -3.55 -19.99
C TRP A 352 6.03 -2.25 -20.40
N ARG A 353 5.55 -2.14 -21.63
CA ARG A 353 4.87 -0.95 -22.16
C ARG A 353 3.34 -1.02 -22.05
N ALA A 354 2.80 -2.18 -21.68
CA ALA A 354 1.37 -2.35 -21.46
C ALA A 354 0.95 -1.70 -20.13
N LYS A 355 -0.24 -1.11 -20.14
CA LYS A 355 -0.93 -0.54 -18.98
C LYS A 355 -2.43 -0.62 -19.22
N GLY A 356 -3.19 -0.34 -18.19
CA GLY A 356 -4.65 -0.31 -18.24
C GLY A 356 -5.27 -1.41 -17.41
N GLU A 357 -6.42 -1.09 -16.90
CA GLU A 357 -7.20 -1.95 -16.03
C GLU A 357 -7.53 -3.25 -16.75
N ASN A 358 -7.18 -4.38 -16.14
CA ASN A 358 -7.46 -5.72 -16.66
C ASN A 358 -6.99 -5.91 -18.12
N ARG A 359 -5.88 -5.23 -18.55
CA ARG A 359 -5.42 -5.25 -19.97
C ARG A 359 -6.50 -4.81 -20.96
N TRP A 360 -7.37 -3.89 -20.54
CA TRP A 360 -8.54 -3.41 -21.30
C TRP A 360 -9.56 -4.51 -21.62
N ARG A 361 -9.69 -5.54 -20.76
CA ARG A 361 -10.61 -6.67 -20.87
C ARG A 361 -11.41 -6.82 -19.57
N SER A 362 -12.34 -7.78 -19.56
CA SER A 362 -13.01 -8.19 -18.33
C SER A 362 -11.99 -8.74 -17.32
N PRO A 363 -12.23 -8.56 -16.01
CA PRO A 363 -11.38 -9.13 -14.97
C PRO A 363 -11.17 -10.64 -15.13
N SER A 364 -9.94 -11.10 -14.97
CA SER A 364 -9.54 -12.50 -14.99
C SER A 364 -8.63 -12.81 -13.80
N ARG A 365 -8.30 -14.08 -13.57
CA ARG A 365 -7.44 -14.49 -12.44
C ARG A 365 -6.00 -13.98 -12.55
N ASP A 366 -5.57 -13.57 -13.74
CA ASP A 366 -4.22 -13.12 -14.08
C ASP A 366 -4.17 -11.63 -14.48
N SER A 367 -5.25 -10.89 -14.29
CA SER A 367 -5.33 -9.45 -14.56
C SER A 367 -5.45 -8.64 -13.28
N LEU A 368 -5.12 -7.36 -13.33
CA LEU A 368 -5.18 -6.41 -12.21
C LEU A 368 -5.85 -5.11 -12.60
N CYS A 369 -6.54 -4.50 -11.64
CA CYS A 369 -7.08 -3.15 -11.73
C CYS A 369 -6.75 -2.40 -10.44
N TRP A 370 -5.80 -1.48 -10.51
CA TRP A 370 -5.36 -0.67 -9.37
C TRP A 370 -5.03 -1.52 -8.13
N PRO A 371 -3.98 -2.36 -8.16
CA PRO A 371 -3.54 -3.08 -6.98
C PRO A 371 -3.01 -2.08 -5.93
N TYR A 372 -3.72 -1.95 -4.81
CA TYR A 372 -3.39 -1.00 -3.74
C TYR A 372 -2.62 -1.64 -2.59
N GLY A 373 -2.72 -2.95 -2.42
CA GLY A 373 -2.11 -3.64 -1.30
C GLY A 373 -1.39 -4.92 -1.72
N LEU A 374 -0.26 -5.17 -1.07
CA LEU A 374 0.53 -6.39 -1.22
C LEU A 374 0.83 -6.98 0.15
N GLY A 375 0.60 -8.26 0.29
CA GLY A 375 1.02 -9.09 1.40
C GLY A 375 1.62 -10.40 0.90
N ILE A 376 2.13 -11.20 1.81
CA ILE A 376 2.65 -12.53 1.49
C ILE A 376 2.12 -13.58 2.46
N SER A 377 1.93 -14.80 1.98
CA SER A 377 1.68 -15.97 2.79
C SER A 377 2.28 -17.21 2.11
N GLY A 378 3.40 -17.68 2.65
CA GLY A 378 4.10 -18.82 2.08
C GLY A 378 4.39 -18.61 0.59
N ARG A 379 3.78 -19.44 -0.26
CA ARG A 379 3.98 -19.40 -1.72
C ARG A 379 3.05 -18.45 -2.48
N HIS A 380 2.25 -17.64 -1.80
CA HIS A 380 1.28 -16.76 -2.42
C HIS A 380 1.58 -15.28 -2.15
N ALA A 381 1.47 -14.47 -3.19
CA ALA A 381 1.19 -13.05 -3.06
C ALA A 381 -0.27 -12.86 -2.64
N ILE A 382 -0.53 -11.97 -1.70
CA ILE A 382 -1.87 -11.53 -1.34
C ILE A 382 -2.03 -10.13 -1.91
N ILE A 383 -2.92 -9.98 -2.90
CA ILE A 383 -3.05 -8.74 -3.65
C ILE A 383 -4.44 -8.14 -3.41
N ALA A 384 -4.49 -6.96 -2.80
CA ALA A 384 -5.71 -6.17 -2.75
C ALA A 384 -5.90 -5.46 -4.10
N ASP A 385 -6.68 -6.09 -4.97
CA ASP A 385 -6.98 -5.65 -6.35
C ASP A 385 -8.23 -4.74 -6.32
N ALA A 386 -8.00 -3.51 -5.84
CA ALA A 386 -9.05 -2.60 -5.38
C ALA A 386 -10.05 -2.20 -6.47
N GLY A 387 -9.58 -1.96 -7.69
CA GLY A 387 -10.46 -1.61 -8.81
C GLY A 387 -11.39 -2.74 -9.25
N ASN A 388 -11.06 -3.98 -8.89
CA ASN A 388 -11.92 -5.16 -9.11
C ASN A 388 -12.68 -5.60 -7.85
N ASN A 389 -12.59 -4.86 -6.75
CA ASN A 389 -13.27 -5.14 -5.48
C ASN A 389 -12.95 -6.55 -4.91
N ARG A 390 -11.70 -7.00 -5.02
CA ARG A 390 -11.29 -8.36 -4.67
C ARG A 390 -9.93 -8.43 -4.00
N VAL A 391 -9.67 -9.55 -3.34
CA VAL A 391 -8.34 -9.95 -2.89
C VAL A 391 -7.95 -11.26 -3.59
N LEU A 392 -6.76 -11.30 -4.16
CA LEU A 392 -6.23 -12.46 -4.85
C LEU A 392 -5.13 -13.12 -4.02
N LEU A 393 -5.17 -14.44 -3.89
CA LEU A 393 -4.08 -15.28 -3.44
C LEU A 393 -3.45 -15.89 -4.69
N TRP A 394 -2.34 -15.31 -5.14
CA TRP A 394 -1.72 -15.65 -6.42
C TRP A 394 -0.34 -16.27 -6.19
N PRO A 395 -0.11 -17.51 -6.62
CA PRO A 395 1.17 -18.17 -6.41
C PRO A 395 2.32 -17.37 -7.05
N TRP A 396 3.45 -17.29 -6.36
CA TRP A 396 4.70 -16.83 -6.96
C TRP A 396 5.13 -17.77 -8.07
N SER A 397 5.81 -17.25 -9.09
CA SER A 397 6.49 -18.13 -10.06
C SER A 397 7.58 -18.96 -9.36
N GLU A 398 7.89 -20.15 -9.89
CA GLU A 398 8.89 -21.04 -9.26
C GLU A 398 10.25 -20.38 -9.09
N GLU A 399 10.65 -19.52 -10.04
CA GLU A 399 11.93 -18.81 -10.02
C GLU A 399 12.03 -17.73 -8.90
N ILE A 400 10.91 -17.30 -8.33
CA ILE A 400 10.90 -16.30 -7.24
C ILE A 400 11.11 -16.97 -5.89
N VAL A 401 10.64 -18.19 -5.71
CA VAL A 401 10.64 -18.91 -4.42
C VAL A 401 11.63 -20.09 -4.39
N ALA A 402 12.36 -20.29 -5.49
CA ALA A 402 13.49 -21.21 -5.56
C ALA A 402 14.72 -20.60 -4.88
#